data_1ec8f4096c1085c196de94f82cc76807
#
_entry.id   1ec8f4096c1085c196de94f82cc76807
#
_cell.length_a   1.000
_cell.length_b   1.000
_cell.length_c   1.000
_cell.angle_alpha   90.00
_cell.angle_beta   90.00
_cell.angle_gamma   90.00
#
_symmetry.space_group_name_H-M   'P 1'
#
loop_
_entity.id
_entity.type
_entity.pdbx_description
1 polymer ?
#
loop_
_entity_poly.entity_id
_entity_poly.type
_entity_poly.pdbx_seq_one_letter_code
_entity_poly.pdbx_strand_id
1 'polypeptide(L)'
;MLVGNNIALVIYGILMAQIIEVNLLAGMIDNHFVMVLVQTIISTLVILVTGEFLPKTLFKINPNLVLRVFAIPLFVCYVILFPISKFASGLSYLFLRLFGMRINKEASDKAFGKVDLDYFVQSGIENAANEEELDAEVKIFQNALDFSNIKIRDCIVPRTEVVAVDVTASLEDLKNVFVESGISKIIVYDGNIDNVIGYIHSSEMFRNPADWRNNVKEVPIVPETMAAHKLMKLFMQQKKTIAVVVDEFGGTSGIVSLEDLVEEIFGDIEDEHDNTSYICKQIGEHEYAVSYTHLR
;
A
#
# COMPACT_ATOMS: atom_id res chain seq x y z
N MET A 1 -20.83 20.29 -2.69
CA MET A 1 -21.75 19.16 -2.58
C MET A 1 -22.36 18.99 -1.18
N LEU A 2 -21.58 18.97 -0.12
CA LEU A 2 -22.06 18.77 1.27
C LEU A 2 -23.16 19.78 1.70
N VAL A 3 -22.98 21.06 1.39
CA VAL A 3 -23.95 22.13 1.69
C VAL A 3 -25.30 21.88 0.98
N GLY A 4 -25.26 21.50 -0.30
CA GLY A 4 -26.45 21.21 -1.08
C GLY A 4 -27.21 19.99 -0.54
N ASN A 5 -26.51 18.95 -0.16
CA ASN A 5 -27.11 17.76 0.44
C ASN A 5 -27.83 18.10 1.76
N ASN A 6 -27.19 18.88 2.64
CA ASN A 6 -27.80 19.28 3.91
C ASN A 6 -29.04 20.17 3.71
N ILE A 7 -29.02 21.11 2.76
CA ILE A 7 -30.20 21.93 2.42
C ILE A 7 -31.34 21.04 1.91
N ALA A 8 -31.02 20.11 1.00
CA ALA A 8 -32.01 19.20 0.44
C ALA A 8 -32.64 18.32 1.53
N LEU A 9 -31.83 17.78 2.45
CA LEU A 9 -32.33 16.97 3.58
C LEU A 9 -33.25 17.75 4.52
N VAL A 10 -32.93 19.01 4.82
CA VAL A 10 -33.79 19.86 5.67
C VAL A 10 -35.10 20.15 4.98
N ILE A 11 -35.07 20.55 3.72
CA ILE A 11 -36.32 20.84 2.95
C ILE A 11 -37.18 19.57 2.85
N TYR A 12 -36.55 18.43 2.52
CA TYR A 12 -37.26 17.14 2.44
C TYR A 12 -37.87 16.76 3.78
N GLY A 13 -37.12 16.92 4.88
CA GLY A 13 -37.63 16.63 6.23
C GLY A 13 -38.87 17.45 6.59
N ILE A 14 -38.85 18.76 6.28
CA ILE A 14 -40.03 19.65 6.53
C ILE A 14 -41.23 19.22 5.70
N LEU A 15 -41.03 18.97 4.39
CA LEU A 15 -42.13 18.57 3.50
C LEU A 15 -42.72 17.20 3.88
N MET A 16 -41.85 16.23 4.20
CA MET A 16 -42.29 14.89 4.63
C MET A 16 -43.04 14.95 5.96
N ALA A 17 -42.57 15.80 6.89
CA ALA A 17 -43.29 16.00 8.15
C ALA A 17 -44.71 16.49 7.91
N GLN A 18 -44.89 17.50 7.06
CA GLN A 18 -46.24 18.01 6.72
C GLN A 18 -47.14 16.96 6.00
N ILE A 19 -46.56 16.19 5.08
CA ILE A 19 -47.29 15.15 4.36
C ILE A 19 -47.76 14.05 5.32
N ILE A 20 -46.88 13.61 6.24
CA ILE A 20 -47.22 12.57 7.22
C ILE A 20 -48.31 13.07 8.20
N GLU A 21 -48.15 14.30 8.67
CA GLU A 21 -49.12 14.92 9.57
C GLU A 21 -50.52 14.97 8.95
N VAL A 22 -50.64 15.52 7.74
CA VAL A 22 -51.94 15.76 7.09
C VAL A 22 -52.57 14.48 6.53
N ASN A 23 -51.77 13.57 5.95
CA ASN A 23 -52.36 12.44 5.21
C ASN A 23 -52.36 11.11 5.99
N LEU A 24 -51.43 10.93 6.93
CA LEU A 24 -51.25 9.64 7.60
C LEU A 24 -51.70 9.67 9.06
N LEU A 25 -51.50 10.78 9.78
CA LEU A 25 -51.75 10.88 11.21
C LEU A 25 -52.93 11.76 11.56
N ALA A 26 -53.60 12.38 10.57
CA ALA A 26 -54.72 13.26 10.80
C ALA A 26 -55.87 12.51 11.50
N GLY A 27 -56.14 12.87 12.75
CA GLY A 27 -57.23 12.30 13.56
C GLY A 27 -56.92 10.95 14.23
N MET A 28 -55.70 10.41 14.11
CA MET A 28 -55.34 9.13 14.76
C MET A 28 -54.69 9.31 16.13
N ILE A 29 -54.10 10.46 16.40
CA ILE A 29 -53.31 10.70 17.63
C ILE A 29 -53.71 12.07 18.21
N ASP A 30 -54.35 12.06 19.37
CA ASP A 30 -54.74 13.28 20.08
C ASP A 30 -53.57 13.95 20.85
N ASN A 31 -52.56 13.18 21.16
CA ASN A 31 -51.41 13.67 21.91
C ASN A 31 -50.36 14.24 20.98
N HIS A 32 -50.17 15.55 20.98
CA HIS A 32 -49.23 16.28 20.14
C HIS A 32 -47.79 15.78 20.26
N PHE A 33 -47.31 15.41 21.47
CA PHE A 33 -45.98 14.89 21.70
C PHE A 33 -45.76 13.52 21.00
N VAL A 34 -46.73 12.61 21.15
CA VAL A 34 -46.68 11.29 20.51
C VAL A 34 -46.73 11.42 18.98
N MET A 35 -47.57 12.35 18.51
CA MET A 35 -47.70 12.65 17.07
C MET A 35 -46.37 13.08 16.46
N VAL A 36 -45.65 14.06 17.08
CA VAL A 36 -44.36 14.55 16.60
C VAL A 36 -43.30 13.44 16.65
N LEU A 37 -43.31 12.59 17.68
CA LEU A 37 -42.38 11.49 17.81
C LEU A 37 -42.59 10.43 16.69
N VAL A 38 -43.80 9.99 16.45
CA VAL A 38 -44.14 9.01 15.41
C VAL A 38 -43.84 9.58 14.03
N GLN A 39 -44.20 10.83 13.77
CA GLN A 39 -43.90 11.56 12.54
C GLN A 39 -42.42 11.63 12.27
N THR A 40 -41.61 11.94 13.28
CA THR A 40 -40.14 12.02 13.16
C THR A 40 -39.53 10.65 12.80
N ILE A 41 -40.01 9.58 13.46
CA ILE A 41 -39.50 8.21 13.19
C ILE A 41 -39.83 7.80 11.74
N ILE A 42 -41.10 7.97 11.33
CA ILE A 42 -41.54 7.59 9.97
C ILE A 42 -40.80 8.43 8.92
N SER A 43 -40.69 9.75 9.10
CA SER A 43 -40.00 10.66 8.21
C SER A 43 -38.52 10.30 8.08
N THR A 44 -37.83 10.00 9.20
CA THR A 44 -36.43 9.59 9.19
C THR A 44 -36.24 8.26 8.43
N LEU A 45 -37.11 7.28 8.64
CA LEU A 45 -37.03 5.99 7.97
C LEU A 45 -37.21 6.13 6.45
N VAL A 46 -38.18 6.95 6.02
CA VAL A 46 -38.40 7.23 4.60
C VAL A 46 -37.25 7.97 3.99
N ILE A 47 -36.67 8.98 4.69
CA ILE A 47 -35.43 9.68 4.23
C ILE A 47 -34.27 8.72 4.08
N LEU A 48 -34.07 7.84 5.03
CA LEU A 48 -32.97 6.87 5.05
C LEU A 48 -33.05 5.94 3.84
N VAL A 49 -34.24 5.46 3.52
CA VAL A 49 -34.45 4.56 2.37
C VAL A 49 -34.36 5.33 1.05
N THR A 50 -35.08 6.43 0.89
CA THR A 50 -35.21 7.12 -0.41
C THR A 50 -34.10 8.12 -0.69
N GLY A 51 -33.60 8.78 0.33
CA GLY A 51 -32.58 9.84 0.21
C GLY A 51 -31.14 9.33 0.34
N GLU A 52 -30.95 8.19 1.00
CA GLU A 52 -29.59 7.68 1.24
C GLU A 52 -29.37 6.29 0.64
N PHE A 53 -30.18 5.29 1.00
CA PHE A 53 -29.94 3.92 0.58
C PHE A 53 -30.14 3.72 -0.93
N LEU A 54 -31.29 4.13 -1.44
CA LEU A 54 -31.67 3.92 -2.84
C LEU A 54 -30.75 4.63 -3.83
N PRO A 55 -30.40 5.92 -3.66
CA PRO A 55 -29.43 6.57 -4.53
C PRO A 55 -28.06 5.92 -4.49
N LYS A 56 -27.53 5.59 -3.29
CA LYS A 56 -26.21 4.93 -3.16
C LYS A 56 -26.18 3.59 -3.88
N THR A 57 -27.26 2.80 -3.79
CA THR A 57 -27.36 1.50 -4.45
C THR A 57 -27.41 1.66 -5.98
N LEU A 58 -28.22 2.61 -6.49
CA LEU A 58 -28.31 2.87 -7.94
C LEU A 58 -26.97 3.32 -8.52
N PHE A 59 -26.23 4.19 -7.81
CA PHE A 59 -24.91 4.64 -8.25
C PHE A 59 -23.87 3.49 -8.23
N LYS A 60 -24.00 2.52 -7.33
CA LYS A 60 -23.10 1.34 -7.31
C LYS A 60 -23.37 0.38 -8.48
N ILE A 61 -24.64 0.16 -8.84
CA ILE A 61 -24.99 -0.81 -9.90
C ILE A 61 -24.57 -0.31 -11.28
N ASN A 62 -24.84 0.94 -11.63
CA ASN A 62 -24.53 1.50 -12.96
C ASN A 62 -24.08 2.97 -12.87
N PRO A 63 -22.83 3.23 -12.41
CA PRO A 63 -22.35 4.60 -12.17
C PRO A 63 -22.34 5.46 -13.44
N ASN A 64 -21.99 4.88 -14.59
CA ASN A 64 -21.91 5.62 -15.84
C ASN A 64 -23.26 6.06 -16.40
N LEU A 65 -24.28 5.21 -16.29
CA LEU A 65 -25.63 5.53 -16.75
C LEU A 65 -26.24 6.62 -15.87
N VAL A 66 -26.15 6.44 -14.54
CA VAL A 66 -26.70 7.38 -13.58
C VAL A 66 -26.01 8.74 -13.69
N LEU A 67 -24.66 8.76 -13.84
CA LEU A 67 -23.91 10.01 -14.02
C LEU A 67 -24.34 10.73 -15.31
N ARG A 68 -24.55 10.00 -16.41
CA ARG A 68 -25.01 10.59 -17.68
C ARG A 68 -26.39 11.21 -17.56
N VAL A 69 -27.34 10.53 -16.92
CA VAL A 69 -28.71 11.04 -16.72
C VAL A 69 -28.74 12.25 -15.80
N PHE A 70 -27.96 12.20 -14.71
CA PHE A 70 -27.98 13.26 -13.71
C PHE A 70 -26.95 14.37 -13.95
N ALA A 71 -26.12 14.30 -15.02
CA ALA A 71 -25.08 15.30 -15.29
C ALA A 71 -25.65 16.72 -15.43
N ILE A 72 -26.75 16.89 -16.18
CA ILE A 72 -27.36 18.20 -16.41
C ILE A 72 -28.00 18.76 -15.11
N PRO A 73 -28.88 18.03 -14.40
CA PRO A 73 -29.40 18.47 -13.11
C PRO A 73 -28.31 18.81 -12.09
N LEU A 74 -27.27 17.98 -11.99
CA LEU A 74 -26.14 18.22 -11.08
C LEU A 74 -25.37 19.48 -11.44
N PHE A 75 -25.15 19.74 -12.74
CA PHE A 75 -24.50 20.97 -13.19
C PHE A 75 -25.32 22.21 -12.83
N VAL A 76 -26.64 22.19 -13.04
CA VAL A 76 -27.52 23.31 -12.65
C VAL A 76 -27.47 23.53 -11.13
N CYS A 77 -27.58 22.48 -10.34
CA CYS A 77 -27.45 22.58 -8.88
C CYS A 77 -26.06 23.13 -8.47
N TYR A 78 -24.98 22.69 -9.16
CA TYR A 78 -23.64 23.21 -8.89
C TYR A 78 -23.56 24.73 -9.12
N VAL A 79 -24.08 25.22 -10.24
CA VAL A 79 -24.07 26.66 -10.58
C VAL A 79 -24.87 27.47 -9.54
N ILE A 80 -26.05 26.99 -9.15
CA ILE A 80 -26.89 27.68 -8.15
C ILE A 80 -26.23 27.70 -6.76
N LEU A 81 -25.60 26.59 -6.36
CA LEU A 81 -24.99 26.45 -5.04
C LEU A 81 -23.56 27.02 -4.96
N PHE A 82 -22.95 27.34 -6.10
CA PHE A 82 -21.59 27.87 -6.15
C PHE A 82 -21.37 29.12 -5.30
N PRO A 83 -22.22 30.17 -5.37
CA PRO A 83 -22.02 31.36 -4.55
C PRO A 83 -22.16 31.07 -3.05
N ILE A 84 -23.10 30.18 -2.66
CA ILE A 84 -23.31 29.78 -1.27
C ILE A 84 -22.07 29.01 -0.76
N SER A 85 -21.53 28.09 -1.57
CA SER A 85 -20.33 27.34 -1.24
C SER A 85 -19.10 28.24 -1.08
N LYS A 86 -18.94 29.24 -1.96
CA LYS A 86 -17.87 30.24 -1.85
C LYS A 86 -17.98 31.07 -0.59
N PHE A 87 -19.21 31.49 -0.23
CA PHE A 87 -19.46 32.23 1.00
C PHE A 87 -19.13 31.39 2.24
N ALA A 88 -19.59 30.15 2.30
CA ALA A 88 -19.31 29.22 3.39
C ALA A 88 -17.79 28.95 3.54
N SER A 89 -17.08 28.75 2.43
CA SER A 89 -15.63 28.57 2.43
C SER A 89 -14.89 29.84 2.90
N GLY A 90 -15.36 31.03 2.49
CA GLY A 90 -14.82 32.30 2.95
C GLY A 90 -15.00 32.51 4.46
N LEU A 91 -16.17 32.15 4.98
CA LEU A 91 -16.47 32.22 6.41
C LEU A 91 -15.56 31.24 7.20
N SER A 92 -15.41 30.01 6.72
CA SER A 92 -14.52 29.00 7.29
C SER A 92 -13.06 29.50 7.32
N TYR A 93 -12.59 30.11 6.21
CA TYR A 93 -11.26 30.69 6.13
C TYR A 93 -11.07 31.83 7.16
N LEU A 94 -12.10 32.68 7.34
CA LEU A 94 -12.08 33.75 8.33
C LEU A 94 -11.97 33.22 9.75
N PHE A 95 -12.73 32.17 10.09
CA PHE A 95 -12.67 31.50 11.39
C PHE A 95 -11.27 30.88 11.64
N LEU A 96 -10.73 30.13 10.69
CA LEU A 96 -9.41 29.51 10.83
C LEU A 96 -8.30 30.55 11.01
N ARG A 97 -8.40 31.69 10.32
CA ARG A 97 -7.47 32.81 10.50
C ARG A 97 -7.59 33.46 11.88
N LEU A 98 -8.80 33.57 12.43
CA LEU A 98 -9.04 34.11 13.78
C LEU A 98 -8.40 33.23 14.86
N PHE A 99 -8.40 31.88 14.66
CA PHE A 99 -7.75 30.92 15.54
C PHE A 99 -6.25 30.73 15.28
N GLY A 100 -5.63 31.55 14.43
CA GLY A 100 -4.19 31.54 14.19
C GLY A 100 -3.67 30.34 13.40
N MET A 101 -4.53 29.51 12.82
CA MET A 101 -4.13 28.37 11.98
C MET A 101 -3.66 28.86 10.61
N ARG A 102 -2.39 28.60 10.27
CA ARG A 102 -1.85 28.84 8.93
C ARG A 102 -2.30 27.74 7.99
N ILE A 103 -3.18 28.06 7.06
CA ILE A 103 -3.57 27.14 5.99
C ILE A 103 -2.49 27.17 4.93
N ASN A 104 -1.74 26.08 4.79
CA ASN A 104 -0.80 25.92 3.71
C ASN A 104 -1.59 25.59 2.42
N LYS A 105 -1.68 26.53 1.50
CA LYS A 105 -2.40 26.34 0.22
C LYS A 105 -1.83 25.20 -0.62
N GLU A 106 -0.54 24.87 -0.45
CA GLU A 106 0.12 23.77 -1.15
C GLU A 106 -0.37 22.38 -0.73
N ALA A 107 -0.96 22.25 0.47
CA ALA A 107 -1.55 20.98 0.93
C ALA A 107 -2.94 20.73 0.33
N SER A 108 -3.64 21.77 -0.15
CA SER A 108 -4.99 21.66 -0.73
C SER A 108 -4.97 21.25 -2.21
N ASP A 109 -3.84 21.45 -2.91
CA ASP A 109 -3.71 21.10 -4.34
C ASP A 109 -3.24 19.65 -4.60
N LYS A 110 -2.89 18.90 -3.53
CA LYS A 110 -2.70 17.46 -3.65
C LYS A 110 -4.06 16.78 -3.63
N ALA A 111 -4.76 16.87 -4.75
CA ALA A 111 -6.11 16.34 -4.93
C ALA A 111 -6.22 14.81 -4.74
N PHE A 112 -5.08 14.10 -4.75
CA PHE A 112 -4.97 12.67 -4.46
C PHE A 112 -3.73 12.42 -3.61
N GLY A 113 -3.93 12.09 -2.34
CA GLY A 113 -2.89 11.61 -1.44
C GLY A 113 -2.74 10.09 -1.51
N LYS A 114 -1.62 9.56 -0.97
CA LYS A 114 -1.40 8.12 -0.81
C LYS A 114 -2.58 7.44 -0.08
N VAL A 115 -3.15 8.10 0.92
CA VAL A 115 -4.30 7.62 1.72
C VAL A 115 -5.59 7.51 0.89
N ASP A 116 -5.83 8.47 -0.01
CA ASP A 116 -7.02 8.43 -0.87
C ASP A 116 -6.92 7.32 -1.91
N LEU A 117 -5.70 7.08 -2.41
CA LEU A 117 -5.42 6.03 -3.36
C LEU A 117 -5.56 4.64 -2.72
N ASP A 118 -5.06 4.46 -1.51
CA ASP A 118 -5.21 3.23 -0.72
C ASP A 118 -6.70 2.93 -0.44
N TYR A 119 -7.47 3.93 -0.05
CA TYR A 119 -8.92 3.80 0.13
C TYR A 119 -9.65 3.39 -1.15
N PHE A 120 -9.26 3.94 -2.32
CA PHE A 120 -9.86 3.55 -3.61
C PHE A 120 -9.54 2.12 -3.98
N VAL A 121 -8.32 1.68 -3.75
CA VAL A 121 -7.91 0.29 -4.00
C VAL A 121 -8.65 -0.68 -3.09
N GLN A 122 -8.68 -0.43 -1.79
CA GLN A 122 -9.45 -1.26 -0.85
C GLN A 122 -10.94 -1.30 -1.18
N SER A 123 -11.55 -0.16 -1.50
CA SER A 123 -12.96 -0.12 -1.90
C SER A 123 -13.23 -0.83 -3.25
N GLY A 124 -12.23 -0.92 -4.12
CA GLY A 124 -12.27 -1.70 -5.36
C GLY A 124 -12.27 -3.20 -5.09
N ILE A 125 -11.42 -3.65 -4.16
CA ILE A 125 -11.31 -5.06 -3.73
C ILE A 125 -12.62 -5.54 -3.09
N GLU A 126 -13.18 -4.77 -2.14
CA GLU A 126 -14.42 -5.11 -1.46
C GLU A 126 -15.65 -5.22 -2.42
N ASN A 127 -15.58 -4.62 -3.59
CA ASN A 127 -16.66 -4.62 -4.58
C ASN A 127 -16.41 -5.56 -5.78
N ALA A 128 -15.26 -6.21 -5.87
CA ALA A 128 -14.96 -7.15 -6.94
C ALA A 128 -15.61 -8.52 -6.64
N ALA A 129 -16.50 -8.96 -7.53
CA ALA A 129 -17.24 -10.21 -7.38
C ALA A 129 -16.42 -11.49 -7.68
N ASN A 130 -15.17 -11.37 -8.13
CA ASN A 130 -14.25 -12.47 -8.40
C ASN A 130 -12.92 -12.19 -7.67
N GLU A 131 -12.74 -12.84 -6.53
CA GLU A 131 -11.60 -12.62 -5.62
C GLU A 131 -10.26 -13.16 -6.16
N GLU A 132 -10.25 -14.15 -7.07
CA GLU A 132 -9.04 -14.91 -7.40
C GLU A 132 -8.14 -14.27 -8.49
N GLU A 133 -8.67 -13.54 -9.47
CA GLU A 133 -7.86 -12.95 -10.55
C GLU A 133 -7.44 -11.48 -10.30
N LEU A 134 -8.18 -10.74 -9.48
CA LEU A 134 -7.85 -9.36 -9.10
C LEU A 134 -6.77 -9.27 -8.00
N ASP A 135 -6.46 -10.38 -7.37
CA ASP A 135 -5.64 -10.39 -6.15
C ASP A 135 -4.16 -10.08 -6.38
N ALA A 136 -3.55 -10.57 -7.44
CA ALA A 136 -2.11 -10.40 -7.66
C ALA A 136 -1.74 -8.95 -8.05
N GLU A 137 -2.46 -8.37 -9.00
CA GLU A 137 -2.21 -6.99 -9.46
C GLU A 137 -2.47 -5.96 -8.37
N VAL A 138 -3.51 -6.19 -7.58
CA VAL A 138 -3.88 -5.32 -6.47
C VAL A 138 -2.87 -5.44 -5.32
N LYS A 139 -2.39 -6.64 -5.00
CA LYS A 139 -1.31 -6.86 -4.03
C LYS A 139 -0.02 -6.16 -4.44
N ILE A 140 0.40 -6.31 -5.70
CA ILE A 140 1.57 -5.58 -6.25
C ILE A 140 1.41 -4.08 -6.07
N PHE A 141 0.21 -3.55 -6.33
CA PHE A 141 -0.04 -2.13 -6.18
C PHE A 141 0.01 -1.68 -4.71
N GLN A 142 -0.56 -2.44 -3.78
CA GLN A 142 -0.48 -2.19 -2.35
C GLN A 142 0.96 -2.25 -1.84
N ASN A 143 1.69 -3.31 -2.20
CA ASN A 143 3.10 -3.46 -1.85
C ASN A 143 3.93 -2.27 -2.37
N ALA A 144 3.68 -1.83 -3.61
CA ALA A 144 4.36 -0.66 -4.18
C ALA A 144 4.06 0.64 -3.40
N LEU A 145 2.83 0.83 -2.90
CA LEU A 145 2.48 1.95 -2.03
C LEU A 145 3.21 1.86 -0.68
N ASP A 146 3.32 0.66 -0.12
CA ASP A 146 3.95 0.43 1.19
C ASP A 146 5.47 0.37 1.13
N PHE A 147 6.04 0.06 -0.03
CA PHE A 147 7.48 0.01 -0.26
C PHE A 147 8.21 1.28 0.18
N SER A 148 7.55 2.43 0.16
CA SER A 148 8.12 3.68 0.66
C SER A 148 8.40 3.68 2.18
N ASN A 149 7.75 2.80 2.95
CA ASN A 149 7.86 2.69 4.39
C ASN A 149 8.81 1.55 4.81
N ILE A 150 9.09 0.60 3.91
CA ILE A 150 9.96 -0.56 4.16
C ILE A 150 11.39 -0.07 4.38
N LYS A 151 12.05 -0.66 5.37
CA LYS A 151 13.47 -0.43 5.67
C LYS A 151 14.30 -1.59 5.16
N ILE A 152 15.59 -1.35 4.91
CA ILE A 152 16.52 -2.38 4.43
C ILE A 152 16.55 -3.58 5.37
N ARG A 153 16.48 -3.37 6.69
CA ARG A 153 16.47 -4.46 7.68
C ARG A 153 15.33 -5.46 7.52
N ASP A 154 14.26 -5.06 6.82
CA ASP A 154 13.06 -5.88 6.64
C ASP A 154 13.21 -6.83 5.42
N CYS A 155 14.19 -6.55 4.53
CA CYS A 155 14.46 -7.27 3.29
C CYS A 155 15.93 -7.70 3.11
N ILE A 156 16.70 -7.84 4.20
CA ILE A 156 18.09 -8.28 4.13
C ILE A 156 18.22 -9.80 4.15
N VAL A 157 19.22 -10.33 3.45
CA VAL A 157 19.76 -11.65 3.71
C VAL A 157 20.64 -11.57 4.95
N PRO A 158 20.30 -12.27 6.06
CA PRO A 158 21.04 -12.15 7.32
C PRO A 158 22.48 -12.61 7.21
N ARG A 159 23.36 -12.05 8.03
CA ARG A 159 24.80 -12.38 8.09
C ARG A 159 25.10 -13.89 8.12
N THR A 160 24.25 -14.66 8.79
CA THR A 160 24.40 -16.11 8.93
C THR A 160 24.17 -16.88 7.64
N GLU A 161 23.49 -16.30 6.69
CA GLU A 161 23.14 -16.88 5.38
C GLU A 161 24.02 -16.33 4.26
N VAL A 162 24.84 -15.30 4.55
CA VAL A 162 25.73 -14.68 3.55
C VAL A 162 26.83 -15.66 3.14
N VAL A 163 26.88 -15.98 1.87
CA VAL A 163 27.99 -16.73 1.29
C VAL A 163 29.15 -15.75 1.00
N ALA A 164 30.26 -15.96 1.69
CA ALA A 164 31.43 -15.08 1.60
C ALA A 164 32.72 -15.89 1.56
N VAL A 165 33.79 -15.28 1.03
CA VAL A 165 35.10 -15.86 0.92
C VAL A 165 36.16 -14.89 1.42
N ASP A 166 37.17 -15.39 2.12
CA ASP A 166 38.33 -14.59 2.53
C ASP A 166 39.20 -14.24 1.32
N VAL A 167 39.76 -13.03 1.28
CA VAL A 167 40.63 -12.55 0.22
C VAL A 167 41.89 -13.41 0.05
N THR A 168 42.30 -14.13 1.11
CA THR A 168 43.48 -15.01 1.08
C THR A 168 43.19 -16.38 0.46
N ALA A 169 41.94 -16.73 0.20
CA ALA A 169 41.53 -18.01 -0.35
C ALA A 169 42.13 -18.28 -1.74
N SER A 170 42.32 -19.55 -2.06
CA SER A 170 42.79 -19.94 -3.38
C SER A 170 41.70 -19.81 -4.45
N LEU A 171 42.13 -19.77 -5.74
CA LEU A 171 41.18 -19.77 -6.85
C LEU A 171 40.29 -21.04 -6.87
N GLU A 172 40.87 -22.14 -6.41
CA GLU A 172 40.15 -23.44 -6.37
C GLU A 172 39.05 -23.45 -5.28
N ASP A 173 39.38 -22.92 -4.09
CA ASP A 173 38.42 -22.75 -3.02
C ASP A 173 37.24 -21.82 -3.46
N LEU A 174 37.56 -20.71 -4.10
CA LEU A 174 36.56 -19.79 -4.64
C LEU A 174 35.64 -20.48 -5.66
N LYS A 175 36.22 -21.30 -6.57
CA LYS A 175 35.43 -22.09 -7.55
C LYS A 175 34.50 -23.08 -6.84
N ASN A 176 35.00 -23.76 -5.81
CA ASN A 176 34.17 -24.69 -5.03
C ASN A 176 33.02 -23.99 -4.36
N VAL A 177 33.25 -22.82 -3.74
CA VAL A 177 32.18 -22.03 -3.13
C VAL A 177 31.09 -21.63 -4.15
N PHE A 178 31.48 -21.26 -5.38
CA PHE A 178 30.50 -20.98 -6.45
C PHE A 178 29.69 -22.22 -6.85
N VAL A 179 30.35 -23.38 -6.95
CA VAL A 179 29.69 -24.63 -7.35
C VAL A 179 28.75 -25.14 -6.26
N GLU A 180 29.17 -25.07 -5.01
CA GLU A 180 28.38 -25.56 -3.87
C GLU A 180 27.20 -24.64 -3.56
N SER A 181 27.40 -23.32 -3.62
CA SER A 181 26.34 -22.35 -3.31
C SER A 181 25.35 -22.12 -4.44
N GLY A 182 25.77 -22.31 -5.71
CA GLY A 182 24.96 -21.97 -6.88
C GLY A 182 24.73 -20.47 -7.10
N ILE A 183 25.29 -19.61 -6.23
CA ILE A 183 25.06 -18.17 -6.24
C ILE A 183 25.97 -17.49 -7.27
N SER A 184 25.50 -16.48 -7.96
CA SER A 184 26.25 -15.77 -8.99
C SER A 184 27.22 -14.70 -8.46
N LYS A 185 27.05 -14.25 -7.21
CA LYS A 185 27.85 -13.17 -6.58
C LYS A 185 28.23 -13.62 -5.17
N ILE A 186 29.51 -13.63 -4.87
CA ILE A 186 30.05 -14.00 -3.55
C ILE A 186 30.74 -12.78 -2.94
N ILE A 187 30.46 -12.52 -1.67
CA ILE A 187 31.10 -11.43 -0.90
C ILE A 187 32.55 -11.80 -0.60
N VAL A 188 33.43 -10.82 -0.71
CA VAL A 188 34.86 -10.96 -0.41
C VAL A 188 35.20 -10.09 0.79
N TYR A 189 35.80 -10.69 1.83
CA TYR A 189 36.18 -10.00 3.05
C TYR A 189 37.69 -10.24 3.38
N ASP A 190 38.25 -9.44 4.28
CA ASP A 190 39.63 -9.56 4.78
C ASP A 190 39.63 -9.92 6.26
N GLY A 191 39.97 -11.17 6.58
CA GLY A 191 40.11 -11.72 7.93
C GLY A 191 38.81 -11.83 8.72
N ASN A 192 37.90 -10.86 8.61
CA ASN A 192 36.59 -10.86 9.27
C ASN A 192 35.52 -10.40 8.30
N ILE A 193 34.34 -11.04 8.35
CA ILE A 193 33.17 -10.67 7.53
C ILE A 193 32.67 -9.23 7.78
N ASP A 194 33.09 -8.59 8.87
CA ASP A 194 32.83 -7.17 9.11
C ASP A 194 33.74 -6.25 8.27
N ASN A 195 34.80 -6.80 7.68
CA ASN A 195 35.70 -6.07 6.79
C ASN A 195 35.49 -6.51 5.33
N VAL A 196 34.35 -6.14 4.77
CA VAL A 196 34.01 -6.46 3.38
C VAL A 196 34.80 -5.57 2.43
N ILE A 197 35.51 -6.19 1.49
CA ILE A 197 36.28 -5.53 0.41
C ILE A 197 35.36 -5.28 -0.80
N GLY A 198 34.46 -6.23 -1.11
CA GLY A 198 33.60 -6.15 -2.27
C GLY A 198 32.93 -7.48 -2.58
N TYR A 199 32.62 -7.70 -3.85
CA TYR A 199 32.07 -8.97 -4.32
C TYR A 199 32.75 -9.42 -5.61
N ILE A 200 32.71 -10.73 -5.87
CA ILE A 200 33.15 -11.30 -7.13
C ILE A 200 31.98 -12.01 -7.82
N HIS A 201 31.94 -11.90 -9.15
CA HIS A 201 30.88 -12.52 -9.95
C HIS A 201 31.39 -13.84 -10.57
N SER A 202 30.52 -14.86 -10.62
CA SER A 202 30.87 -16.19 -11.18
C SER A 202 31.40 -16.16 -12.61
N SER A 203 30.98 -15.17 -13.42
CA SER A 203 31.50 -15.00 -14.79
C SER A 203 33.01 -14.77 -14.87
N GLU A 204 33.64 -14.27 -13.79
CA GLU A 204 35.08 -14.07 -13.75
C GLU A 204 35.84 -15.40 -13.70
N MET A 205 35.18 -16.47 -13.23
CA MET A 205 35.78 -17.82 -13.21
C MET A 205 35.97 -18.41 -14.60
N PHE A 206 35.11 -18.04 -15.56
CA PHE A 206 35.26 -18.48 -16.95
C PHE A 206 36.46 -17.87 -17.65
N ARG A 207 36.99 -16.74 -17.16
CA ARG A 207 38.15 -16.07 -17.69
C ARG A 207 39.48 -16.68 -17.19
N ASN A 208 39.40 -17.58 -16.20
CA ASN A 208 40.52 -18.23 -15.53
C ASN A 208 41.65 -17.24 -15.15
N PRO A 209 41.33 -16.24 -14.30
CA PRO A 209 42.28 -15.15 -14.00
C PRO A 209 43.50 -15.67 -13.27
N ALA A 210 44.67 -15.11 -13.56
CA ALA A 210 45.91 -15.45 -12.86
C ALA A 210 45.83 -15.06 -11.36
N ASP A 211 45.15 -13.94 -11.06
CA ASP A 211 44.80 -13.51 -9.72
C ASP A 211 43.39 -12.95 -9.73
N TRP A 212 42.45 -13.66 -9.09
CA TRP A 212 41.05 -13.32 -9.03
C TRP A 212 40.74 -12.05 -8.21
N ARG A 213 41.66 -11.69 -7.30
CA ARG A 213 41.51 -10.52 -6.41
C ARG A 213 41.38 -9.21 -7.19
N ASN A 214 42.06 -9.13 -8.34
CA ASN A 214 42.01 -7.96 -9.21
C ASN A 214 40.65 -7.72 -9.85
N ASN A 215 39.76 -8.73 -9.79
CA ASN A 215 38.42 -8.68 -10.38
C ASN A 215 37.32 -8.46 -9.31
N VAL A 216 37.69 -8.23 -8.05
CA VAL A 216 36.77 -7.87 -6.97
C VAL A 216 36.18 -6.49 -7.26
N LYS A 217 34.85 -6.41 -7.24
CA LYS A 217 34.09 -5.18 -7.50
C LYS A 217 33.66 -4.57 -6.19
N GLU A 218 33.79 -3.26 -6.07
CA GLU A 218 33.33 -2.52 -4.91
C GLU A 218 31.81 -2.67 -4.71
N VAL A 219 31.39 -2.79 -3.48
CA VAL A 219 30.01 -2.90 -3.05
C VAL A 219 29.64 -1.68 -2.19
N PRO A 220 28.47 -1.06 -2.38
CA PRO A 220 28.02 0.01 -1.50
C PRO A 220 27.71 -0.54 -0.10
N ILE A 221 28.07 0.25 0.92
CA ILE A 221 27.76 -0.05 2.32
C ILE A 221 26.65 0.88 2.77
N VAL A 222 25.60 0.33 3.34
CA VAL A 222 24.39 1.07 3.73
C VAL A 222 23.93 0.68 5.13
N PRO A 223 23.34 1.61 5.92
CA PRO A 223 22.81 1.28 7.23
C PRO A 223 21.46 0.55 7.11
N GLU A 224 21.19 -0.37 8.03
CA GLU A 224 19.95 -1.15 8.07
C GLU A 224 18.68 -0.29 8.25
N THR A 225 18.82 0.91 8.83
CA THR A 225 17.71 1.87 9.02
C THR A 225 17.32 2.63 7.77
N MET A 226 18.08 2.53 6.68
CA MET A 226 17.78 3.19 5.41
C MET A 226 16.48 2.65 4.81
N ALA A 227 15.69 3.53 4.20
CA ALA A 227 14.47 3.11 3.48
C ALA A 227 14.82 2.37 2.18
N ALA A 228 14.14 1.26 1.91
CA ALA A 228 14.36 0.39 0.74
C ALA A 228 14.30 1.14 -0.60
N HIS A 229 13.34 2.06 -0.75
CA HIS A 229 13.21 2.88 -1.97
C HIS A 229 14.44 3.79 -2.24
N LYS A 230 15.16 4.21 -1.18
CA LYS A 230 16.39 5.00 -1.35
C LYS A 230 17.54 4.14 -1.85
N LEU A 231 17.64 2.90 -1.34
CA LEU A 231 18.63 1.94 -1.83
C LEU A 231 18.36 1.55 -3.27
N MET A 232 17.11 1.28 -3.63
CA MET A 232 16.74 1.00 -5.02
C MET A 232 17.16 2.14 -5.95
N LYS A 233 16.92 3.39 -5.56
CA LYS A 233 17.38 4.57 -6.32
C LYS A 233 18.91 4.62 -6.45
N LEU A 234 19.64 4.28 -5.37
CA LEU A 234 21.10 4.22 -5.37
C LEU A 234 21.60 3.13 -6.34
N PHE A 235 21.01 1.94 -6.33
CA PHE A 235 21.33 0.86 -7.25
C PHE A 235 21.14 1.29 -8.71
N MET A 236 20.03 1.93 -9.03
CA MET A 236 19.77 2.43 -10.39
C MET A 236 20.76 3.52 -10.81
N GLN A 237 21.13 4.44 -9.92
CA GLN A 237 22.07 5.52 -10.22
C GLN A 237 23.48 5.01 -10.40
N GLN A 238 23.94 4.08 -9.55
CA GLN A 238 25.31 3.56 -9.56
C GLN A 238 25.47 2.31 -10.41
N LYS A 239 24.38 1.78 -10.99
CA LYS A 239 24.36 0.49 -11.72
C LYS A 239 24.92 -0.66 -10.88
N LYS A 240 24.60 -0.67 -9.60
CA LYS A 240 24.91 -1.74 -8.65
C LYS A 240 23.67 -2.58 -8.40
N THR A 241 23.87 -3.84 -8.00
CA THR A 241 22.76 -4.79 -7.77
C THR A 241 22.86 -5.49 -6.42
N ILE A 242 23.87 -5.15 -5.61
CA ILE A 242 24.08 -5.72 -4.28
C ILE A 242 24.70 -4.66 -3.38
N ALA A 243 24.33 -4.66 -2.10
CA ALA A 243 24.89 -3.80 -1.06
C ALA A 243 25.15 -4.59 0.22
N VAL A 244 26.14 -4.17 0.99
CA VAL A 244 26.40 -4.67 2.34
C VAL A 244 25.65 -3.78 3.31
N VAL A 245 24.96 -4.41 4.25
CA VAL A 245 24.16 -3.74 5.28
C VAL A 245 24.92 -3.79 6.59
N VAL A 246 25.04 -2.64 7.26
CA VAL A 246 25.74 -2.52 8.54
C VAL A 246 24.79 -2.04 9.64
N ASP A 247 25.08 -2.51 10.86
CA ASP A 247 24.41 -2.09 12.09
C ASP A 247 24.94 -0.74 12.63
N GLU A 248 24.45 -0.29 13.79
CA GLU A 248 24.85 0.95 14.44
C GLU A 248 26.30 0.91 14.96
N PHE A 249 26.88 -0.27 15.10
CA PHE A 249 28.23 -0.47 15.61
C PHE A 249 29.26 -0.66 14.47
N GLY A 250 28.79 -0.67 13.23
CA GLY A 250 29.61 -0.88 12.04
C GLY A 250 29.89 -2.34 11.72
N GLY A 251 29.22 -3.28 12.40
CA GLY A 251 29.24 -4.70 12.06
C GLY A 251 28.35 -5.01 10.85
N THR A 252 28.71 -6.05 10.09
CA THR A 252 27.88 -6.51 8.96
C THR A 252 26.65 -7.23 9.47
N SER A 253 25.46 -6.64 9.26
CA SER A 253 24.16 -7.25 9.54
C SER A 253 23.78 -8.27 8.47
N GLY A 254 24.17 -8.03 7.22
CA GLY A 254 23.85 -8.89 6.10
C GLY A 254 24.11 -8.22 4.75
N ILE A 255 23.48 -8.71 3.72
CA ILE A 255 23.49 -8.14 2.38
C ILE A 255 22.08 -7.93 1.87
N VAL A 256 21.92 -7.10 0.88
CA VAL A 256 20.67 -6.92 0.17
C VAL A 256 20.94 -6.78 -1.31
N SER A 257 20.18 -7.49 -2.11
CA SER A 257 20.26 -7.43 -3.57
C SER A 257 19.16 -6.54 -4.16
N LEU A 258 19.24 -6.26 -5.45
CA LEU A 258 18.17 -5.59 -6.18
C LEU A 258 16.94 -6.51 -6.27
N GLU A 259 17.20 -7.79 -6.40
CA GLU A 259 16.21 -8.86 -6.48
C GLU A 259 15.34 -8.87 -5.21
N ASP A 260 15.93 -8.81 -4.00
CA ASP A 260 15.22 -8.75 -2.71
C ASP A 260 14.31 -7.51 -2.62
N LEU A 261 14.79 -6.36 -3.11
CA LEU A 261 13.99 -5.12 -3.13
C LEU A 261 12.81 -5.19 -4.11
N VAL A 262 12.97 -5.92 -5.20
CA VAL A 262 11.90 -6.13 -6.21
C VAL A 262 10.86 -7.11 -5.68
N GLU A 263 11.30 -8.14 -4.96
CA GLU A 263 10.42 -9.12 -4.30
C GLU A 263 9.46 -8.46 -3.32
N GLU A 264 9.90 -7.45 -2.56
CA GLU A 264 9.02 -6.67 -1.67
C GLU A 264 7.86 -5.96 -2.39
N ILE A 265 8.00 -5.69 -3.68
CA ILE A 265 6.93 -5.05 -4.48
C ILE A 265 6.05 -6.11 -5.16
N PHE A 266 6.69 -7.11 -5.79
CA PHE A 266 5.98 -8.08 -6.62
C PHE A 266 5.51 -9.30 -5.83
N GLY A 267 6.02 -9.52 -4.61
CA GLY A 267 5.86 -10.76 -3.85
C GLY A 267 6.81 -11.85 -4.39
N ASP A 268 6.72 -13.03 -3.81
CA ASP A 268 7.46 -14.20 -4.29
C ASP A 268 7.14 -14.43 -5.77
N ILE A 269 8.11 -14.17 -6.63
CA ILE A 269 8.00 -14.49 -8.06
C ILE A 269 8.31 -15.97 -8.16
N GLU A 270 7.27 -16.80 -8.24
CA GLU A 270 7.44 -18.22 -8.53
C GLU A 270 8.15 -18.38 -9.89
N ASP A 271 9.39 -18.87 -9.88
CA ASP A 271 10.09 -19.23 -11.11
C ASP A 271 9.60 -20.60 -11.59
N GLU A 272 9.51 -20.81 -12.91
CA GLU A 272 9.08 -22.07 -13.54
C GLU A 272 9.93 -23.29 -13.07
N HIS A 273 11.05 -23.03 -12.39
CA HIS A 273 11.96 -24.01 -11.83
C HIS A 273 11.85 -24.19 -10.31
N ASP A 274 11.02 -23.39 -9.63
CA ASP A 274 10.77 -23.59 -8.21
C ASP A 274 9.96 -24.85 -8.02
N ASN A 275 10.66 -25.93 -7.67
CA ASN A 275 10.04 -27.15 -7.19
C ASN A 275 9.37 -26.88 -5.83
N THR A 276 8.20 -26.27 -5.87
CA THR A 276 7.34 -26.03 -4.70
C THR A 276 6.75 -27.33 -4.17
N SER A 277 7.59 -28.25 -3.74
CA SER A 277 7.16 -29.35 -2.88
C SER A 277 7.17 -28.88 -1.42
N TYR A 278 6.44 -27.84 -1.13
CA TYR A 278 6.17 -27.47 0.26
C TYR A 278 5.30 -28.57 0.89
N ILE A 279 5.87 -29.28 1.83
CA ILE A 279 5.14 -30.32 2.54
C ILE A 279 4.52 -29.68 3.78
N CYS A 280 3.21 -29.46 3.74
CA CYS A 280 2.40 -29.22 4.92
C CYS A 280 1.38 -30.34 5.02
N LYS A 281 1.74 -31.42 5.70
CA LYS A 281 0.89 -32.61 5.83
C LYS A 281 0.64 -32.90 7.30
N GLN A 282 -0.62 -33.00 7.67
CA GLN A 282 -1.01 -33.46 8.99
C GLN A 282 -0.67 -34.96 9.11
N ILE A 283 0.20 -35.32 10.07
CA ILE A 283 0.64 -36.71 10.34
C ILE A 283 -0.13 -37.32 11.50
N GLY A 284 -0.65 -36.48 12.41
CA GLY A 284 -1.40 -36.88 13.58
C GLY A 284 -2.42 -35.83 14.02
N GLU A 285 -3.18 -36.10 15.09
CA GLU A 285 -4.28 -35.22 15.55
C GLU A 285 -3.81 -33.79 15.92
N HIS A 286 -2.50 -33.64 16.26
CA HIS A 286 -1.84 -32.35 16.57
C HIS A 286 -0.41 -32.26 16.01
N GLU A 287 -0.03 -33.13 15.06
CA GLU A 287 1.31 -33.16 14.46
C GLU A 287 1.24 -32.84 12.96
N TYR A 288 2.07 -31.90 12.52
CA TYR A 288 2.21 -31.48 11.13
C TYR A 288 3.65 -31.62 10.67
N ALA A 289 3.89 -32.24 9.52
CA ALA A 289 5.17 -32.15 8.83
C ALA A 289 5.13 -30.86 7.98
N VAL A 290 6.01 -29.92 8.28
CA VAL A 290 6.14 -28.66 7.55
C VAL A 290 7.52 -28.59 6.93
N SER A 291 7.57 -28.13 5.68
CA SER A 291 8.84 -27.82 5.03
C SER A 291 9.54 -26.67 5.75
N TYR A 292 10.85 -26.79 5.94
CA TYR A 292 11.69 -25.82 6.65
C TYR A 292 11.62 -24.38 6.07
N THR A 293 11.29 -24.24 4.82
CA THR A 293 11.19 -22.95 4.11
C THR A 293 9.94 -22.14 4.45
N HIS A 294 9.00 -22.67 5.25
CA HIS A 294 7.77 -21.96 5.67
C HIS A 294 7.89 -21.14 6.96
N LEU A 295 9.06 -21.07 7.56
CA LEU A 295 9.31 -20.33 8.81
C LEU A 295 9.92 -18.95 8.57
N ARG A 296 9.51 -18.29 7.48
CA ARG A 296 9.75 -16.84 7.32
C ARG A 296 8.55 -16.01 7.72
#